data_55ac3484ea35fb1799d9a349448a8cc4
#
_entry.id   55ac3484ea35fb1799d9a349448a8cc4
#
_cell.length_a   1.000
_cell.length_b   1.000
_cell.length_c   1.000
_cell.angle_alpha   90.00
_cell.angle_beta   90.00
_cell.angle_gamma   90.00
#
_symmetry.space_group_name_H-M   'P 1'
#
loop_
_entity.id
_entity.type
_entity.pdbx_description
1 polymer ?
#
loop_
_entity_poly.entity_id
_entity_poly.type
_entity_poly.pdbx_seq_one_letter_code
_entity_poly.pdbx_strand_id
1 'polypeptide(L)'
;MKEKFEVEIKINFRYGHRLLKDKTSKCFNLHGEGGVATVVLEREKLDEFDKVVDFGNTKKLIKSLIDERYDHAMLLNCDDVDLITYISNMGLKYLILQSDPTAERIAEQIYWDVSSILDEILSTGVV
;
A
#
# COMPACT_ATOMS: atom_id res chain seq x y z
N MET A 1 -11.34 -29.30 7.40
CA MET A 1 -10.53 -28.07 7.26
C MET A 1 -9.90 -28.05 5.89
N LYS A 2 -10.12 -26.99 5.14
CA LYS A 2 -9.53 -26.87 3.80
C LYS A 2 -8.08 -26.43 3.88
N GLU A 3 -7.24 -27.02 3.04
CA GLU A 3 -5.87 -26.57 2.89
C GLU A 3 -5.84 -25.25 2.14
N LYS A 4 -4.90 -24.41 2.51
CA LYS A 4 -4.62 -23.16 1.81
C LYS A 4 -3.13 -23.06 1.56
N PHE A 5 -2.80 -22.54 0.39
CA PHE A 5 -1.42 -22.22 0.02
C PHE A 5 -1.26 -20.71 0.02
N GLU A 6 -0.22 -20.21 0.64
CA GLU A 6 0.03 -18.78 0.76
C GLU A 6 1.43 -18.43 0.27
N VAL A 7 1.57 -17.26 -0.32
CA VAL A 7 2.86 -16.62 -0.56
C VAL A 7 2.83 -15.23 0.04
N GLU A 8 3.96 -14.78 0.52
CA GLU A 8 4.12 -13.42 1.05
C GLU A 8 5.07 -12.63 0.14
N ILE A 9 4.64 -11.42 -0.20
CA ILE A 9 5.45 -10.47 -0.96
C ILE A 9 5.67 -9.26 -0.10
N LYS A 10 6.94 -8.93 0.15
CA LYS A 10 7.32 -7.81 1.02
C LYS A 10 7.95 -6.71 0.20
N ILE A 11 7.40 -5.51 0.31
CA ILE A 11 7.90 -4.31 -0.36
C ILE A 11 8.20 -3.25 0.70
N ASN A 12 9.43 -2.79 0.73
CA ASN A 12 9.83 -1.69 1.60
C ASN A 12 9.50 -0.36 0.93
N PHE A 13 9.04 0.60 1.72
CA PHE A 13 8.81 1.95 1.24
C PHE A 13 8.98 2.95 2.36
N ARG A 14 9.18 4.21 2.02
CA ARG A 14 9.31 5.30 2.97
C ARG A 14 8.31 6.37 2.64
N TYR A 15 7.70 6.94 3.66
CA TYR A 15 6.65 7.93 3.50
C TYR A 15 6.71 8.97 4.60
N GLY A 16 6.04 10.10 4.37
CA GLY A 16 5.82 11.09 5.40
C GLY A 16 4.35 11.16 5.75
N HIS A 17 4.05 11.55 6.97
CA HIS A 17 2.68 11.73 7.41
C HIS A 17 2.58 12.53 8.70
N ARG A 18 1.36 12.86 9.09
CA ARG A 18 0.99 13.24 10.45
C ARG A 18 -0.40 12.70 10.75
N LEU A 19 -0.69 12.54 12.05
CA LEU A 19 -2.01 12.14 12.51
C LEU A 19 -2.75 13.40 12.95
N LEU A 20 -3.76 13.80 12.17
CA LEU A 20 -4.45 15.08 12.32
C LEU A 20 -5.36 15.13 13.55
N LYS A 21 -6.00 14.00 13.90
CA LYS A 21 -7.08 13.97 14.88
C LYS A 21 -6.63 14.13 16.32
N ASP A 22 -5.41 13.72 16.65
CA ASP A 22 -4.89 13.82 18.03
C ASP A 22 -3.75 14.81 18.10
N LYS A 23 -4.09 16.07 18.35
CA LYS A 23 -3.12 17.17 18.44
C LYS A 23 -2.21 17.07 19.66
N THR A 24 -2.53 16.22 20.63
CA THR A 24 -1.70 16.01 21.82
C THR A 24 -0.61 14.97 21.59
N SER A 25 -0.76 14.16 20.55
CA SER A 25 0.23 13.15 20.20
C SER A 25 1.43 13.78 19.48
N LYS A 26 2.62 13.25 19.74
CA LYS A 26 3.82 13.63 18.96
C LYS A 26 3.64 13.34 17.46
N CYS A 27 2.79 12.38 17.12
CA CYS A 27 2.51 11.99 15.73
C CYS A 27 1.67 13.02 14.97
N PHE A 28 1.16 14.05 15.64
CA PHE A 28 0.58 15.21 14.99
C PHE A 28 1.61 15.98 14.19
N ASN A 29 2.87 15.96 14.60
CA ASN A 29 3.95 16.61 13.87
C ASN A 29 4.29 15.83 12.60
N LEU A 30 4.69 16.57 11.56
CA LEU A 30 5.16 15.94 10.33
C LEU A 30 6.41 15.11 10.59
N HIS A 31 6.42 13.88 10.12
CA HIS A 31 7.58 13.01 10.30
C HIS A 31 7.62 11.95 9.20
N GLY A 32 8.78 11.35 9.05
CA GLY A 32 9.00 10.24 8.11
C GLY A 32 8.95 8.91 8.81
N GLU A 33 8.49 7.91 8.07
CA GLU A 33 8.40 6.52 8.53
C GLU A 33 8.93 5.58 7.46
N GLY A 34 9.46 4.44 7.90
CA GLY A 34 9.72 3.31 7.02
C GLY A 34 8.60 2.29 7.17
N GLY A 35 8.07 1.84 6.04
CA GLY A 35 7.03 0.83 6.01
C GLY A 35 7.48 -0.43 5.29
N VAL A 36 6.91 -1.56 5.69
CA VAL A 36 7.02 -2.81 4.96
C VAL A 36 5.61 -3.27 4.65
N ALA A 37 5.25 -3.23 3.36
CA ALA A 37 3.98 -3.79 2.92
C ALA A 37 4.17 -5.29 2.72
N THR A 38 3.51 -6.09 3.54
CA THR A 38 3.48 -7.54 3.40
C THR A 38 2.15 -7.92 2.78
N VAL A 39 2.20 -8.34 1.52
CA VAL A 39 1.01 -8.76 0.78
C VAL A 39 0.95 -10.28 0.80
N VAL A 40 -0.11 -10.82 1.38
CA VAL A 40 -0.34 -12.27 1.45
C VAL A 40 -1.36 -12.64 0.39
N LEU A 41 -0.97 -13.51 -0.53
CA LEU A 41 -1.85 -14.06 -1.55
C LEU A 41 -2.08 -15.53 -1.25
N GLU A 42 -3.33 -15.96 -1.33
CA GLU A 42 -3.69 -17.33 -0.99
C GLU A 42 -4.58 -17.98 -2.03
N ARG A 43 -4.49 -19.30 -2.12
CA ARG A 43 -5.38 -20.15 -2.93
C ARG A 43 -5.67 -21.45 -2.21
N GLU A 44 -6.87 -21.96 -2.38
CA GLU A 44 -7.22 -23.30 -1.93
C GLU A 44 -6.68 -24.38 -2.87
N LYS A 45 -6.57 -24.06 -4.14
CA LYS A 45 -6.08 -24.96 -5.19
C LYS A 45 -5.03 -24.24 -6.02
N LEU A 46 -3.87 -24.86 -6.16
CA LEU A 46 -2.79 -24.30 -6.96
C LEU A 46 -3.16 -24.27 -8.45
N ASP A 47 -2.49 -23.40 -9.19
CA ASP A 47 -2.66 -23.30 -10.63
C ASP A 47 -2.02 -24.49 -11.38
N GLU A 48 -2.05 -24.46 -12.72
CA GLU A 48 -1.50 -25.52 -13.55
C GLU A 48 0.02 -25.71 -13.41
N PHE A 49 0.72 -24.74 -12.81
CA PHE A 49 2.16 -24.81 -12.54
C PHE A 49 2.47 -25.13 -11.07
N ASP A 50 1.46 -25.53 -10.30
CA ASP A 50 1.56 -25.79 -8.86
C ASP A 50 1.97 -24.56 -8.05
N LYS A 51 1.49 -23.37 -8.46
CA LYS A 51 1.80 -22.09 -7.83
C LYS A 51 0.55 -21.39 -7.35
N VAL A 52 0.72 -20.52 -6.34
CA VAL A 52 -0.31 -19.55 -5.94
C VAL A 52 -0.39 -18.46 -7.00
N VAL A 53 0.76 -17.89 -7.39
CA VAL A 53 0.90 -16.91 -8.46
C VAL A 53 2.32 -17.04 -9.03
N ASP A 54 2.55 -16.39 -10.15
CA ASP A 54 3.92 -16.16 -10.63
C ASP A 54 4.56 -15.11 -9.71
N PHE A 55 5.44 -15.55 -8.82
CA PHE A 55 5.98 -14.70 -7.76
C PHE A 55 6.74 -13.50 -8.32
N GLY A 56 7.63 -13.72 -9.28
CA GLY A 56 8.47 -12.65 -9.81
C GLY A 56 7.66 -11.55 -10.50
N ASN A 57 6.73 -11.94 -11.37
CA ASN A 57 5.89 -10.97 -12.07
C ASN A 57 4.93 -10.25 -11.12
N THR A 58 4.32 -11.00 -10.22
CA THR A 58 3.39 -10.44 -9.24
C THR A 58 4.09 -9.43 -8.33
N LYS A 59 5.31 -9.76 -7.87
CA LYS A 59 6.12 -8.85 -7.06
C LYS A 59 6.43 -7.55 -7.82
N LYS A 60 6.76 -7.64 -9.11
CA LYS A 60 7.01 -6.45 -9.94
C LYS A 60 5.79 -5.55 -10.02
N LEU A 61 4.61 -6.13 -10.23
CA LEU A 61 3.36 -5.36 -10.32
C LEU A 61 3.04 -4.65 -9.00
N ILE A 62 3.15 -5.37 -7.89
CA ILE A 62 2.89 -4.80 -6.56
C ILE A 62 3.93 -3.74 -6.22
N LYS A 63 5.22 -3.99 -6.51
CA LYS A 63 6.28 -3.03 -6.28
C LYS A 63 6.04 -1.74 -7.07
N SER A 64 5.65 -1.85 -8.34
CA SER A 64 5.34 -0.68 -9.17
C SER A 64 4.20 0.14 -8.57
N LEU A 65 3.16 -0.51 -8.05
CA LEU A 65 2.05 0.16 -7.38
C LEU A 65 2.52 0.92 -6.14
N ILE A 66 3.32 0.28 -5.30
CA ILE A 66 3.84 0.90 -4.07
C ILE A 66 4.79 2.05 -4.42
N ASP A 67 5.70 1.86 -5.36
CA ASP A 67 6.66 2.89 -5.79
C ASP A 67 5.95 4.10 -6.38
N GLU A 68 4.89 3.89 -7.13
CA GLU A 68 4.16 4.98 -7.79
C GLU A 68 3.34 5.80 -6.82
N ARG A 69 2.66 5.14 -5.86
CA ARG A 69 1.67 5.82 -5.02
C ARG A 69 2.16 6.14 -3.61
N TYR A 70 2.97 5.28 -3.00
CA TYR A 70 3.28 5.37 -1.57
C TYR A 70 4.72 5.76 -1.30
N ASP A 71 5.66 5.23 -2.05
CA ASP A 71 7.07 5.43 -1.74
C ASP A 71 7.48 6.87 -1.98
N HIS A 72 8.12 7.48 -0.98
CA HIS A 72 8.52 8.88 -0.98
C HIS A 72 7.35 9.85 -1.16
N ALA A 73 6.15 9.46 -0.74
CA ALA A 73 4.96 10.30 -0.77
C ALA A 73 4.61 10.81 0.63
N MET A 74 3.93 11.95 0.67
CA MET A 74 3.22 12.40 1.86
C MET A 74 1.84 11.77 1.85
N LEU A 75 1.52 11.00 2.88
CA LEU A 75 0.21 10.38 3.04
C LEU A 75 -0.63 11.29 3.93
N LEU A 76 -1.73 11.80 3.40
CA LEU A 76 -2.47 12.92 3.99
C LEU A 76 -3.92 12.54 4.25
N ASN A 77 -4.44 12.97 5.42
CA ASN A 77 -5.87 12.90 5.72
C ASN A 77 -6.61 13.90 4.81
N CYS A 78 -7.71 13.48 4.20
CA CYS A 78 -8.51 14.35 3.33
C CYS A 78 -9.00 15.62 4.04
N ASP A 79 -9.12 15.61 5.37
CA ASP A 79 -9.52 16.77 6.17
C ASP A 79 -8.35 17.70 6.51
N ASP A 80 -7.12 17.32 6.19
CA ASP A 80 -5.93 18.12 6.44
C ASP A 80 -5.69 19.11 5.30
N VAL A 81 -6.65 20.02 5.13
CA VAL A 81 -6.73 20.92 3.96
C VAL A 81 -5.51 21.81 3.84
N ASP A 82 -5.03 22.38 4.95
CA ASP A 82 -3.89 23.28 4.94
C ASP A 82 -2.62 22.55 4.47
N LEU A 83 -2.41 21.33 4.97
CA LEU A 83 -1.25 20.55 4.59
C LEU A 83 -1.33 20.08 3.14
N ILE A 84 -2.52 19.65 2.71
CA ILE A 84 -2.75 19.25 1.31
C ILE A 84 -2.43 20.43 0.38
N THR A 85 -2.93 21.61 0.71
CA THR A 85 -2.70 22.82 -0.09
C THR A 85 -1.21 23.13 -0.17
N TYR A 86 -0.50 23.08 0.96
CA TYR A 86 0.94 23.34 1.00
C TYR A 86 1.72 22.34 0.14
N ILE A 87 1.49 21.07 0.33
CA ILE A 87 2.21 20.00 -0.37
C ILE A 87 1.94 20.05 -1.87
N SER A 88 0.67 20.23 -2.27
CA SER A 88 0.30 20.29 -3.68
C SER A 88 0.87 21.53 -4.37
N ASN A 89 0.86 22.68 -3.69
CA ASN A 89 1.43 23.92 -4.24
C ASN A 89 2.96 23.84 -4.39
N MET A 90 3.62 23.04 -3.56
CA MET A 90 5.06 22.81 -3.66
C MET A 90 5.41 21.81 -4.76
N GLY A 91 4.44 21.20 -5.40
CA GLY A 91 4.67 20.17 -6.43
C GLY A 91 5.23 18.87 -5.88
N LEU A 92 5.01 18.58 -4.59
CA LEU A 92 5.51 17.36 -3.95
C LEU A 92 4.54 16.21 -4.12
N LYS A 93 5.09 15.00 -4.10
CA LYS A 93 4.28 13.77 -4.23
C LYS A 93 3.43 13.54 -2.99
N TYR A 94 2.16 13.25 -3.20
CA TYR A 94 1.25 12.96 -2.09
C TYR A 94 0.16 11.97 -2.49
N LEU A 95 -0.45 11.37 -1.47
CA LEU A 95 -1.61 10.50 -1.60
C LEU A 95 -2.59 10.87 -0.49
N ILE A 96 -3.85 11.10 -0.85
CA ILE A 96 -4.91 11.47 0.09
C ILE A 96 -5.66 10.22 0.51
N LEU A 97 -5.77 10.00 1.83
CA LEU A 97 -6.60 8.96 2.42
C LEU A 97 -7.86 9.60 3.02
N GLN A 98 -8.93 8.81 3.16
CA GLN A 98 -10.19 9.27 3.74
C GLN A 98 -10.17 9.26 5.28
N SER A 99 -9.01 9.13 5.89
CA SER A 99 -8.78 9.06 7.33
C SER A 99 -7.36 9.50 7.64
N ASP A 100 -7.03 9.56 8.94
CA ASP A 100 -5.62 9.70 9.32
C ASP A 100 -4.82 8.54 8.74
N PRO A 101 -3.62 8.83 8.22
CA PRO A 101 -2.76 7.80 7.64
C PRO A 101 -2.02 7.01 8.70
N THR A 102 -2.77 6.27 9.51
CA THR A 102 -2.23 5.30 10.45
C THR A 102 -1.72 4.08 9.70
N ALA A 103 -0.87 3.27 10.33
CA ALA A 103 -0.40 2.02 9.72
C ALA A 103 -1.58 1.14 9.30
N GLU A 104 -2.62 1.07 10.12
CA GLU A 104 -3.82 0.28 9.85
C GLU A 104 -4.56 0.79 8.61
N ARG A 105 -4.73 2.10 8.49
CA ARG A 105 -5.41 2.69 7.33
C ARG A 105 -4.59 2.63 6.06
N ILE A 106 -3.28 2.78 6.18
CA ILE A 106 -2.37 2.61 5.04
C ILE A 106 -2.45 1.16 4.53
N ALA A 107 -2.43 0.18 5.44
CA ALA A 107 -2.57 -1.23 5.08
C ALA A 107 -3.90 -1.49 4.37
N GLU A 108 -4.99 -0.92 4.86
CA GLU A 108 -6.31 -1.03 4.24
C GLU A 108 -6.31 -0.47 2.81
N GLN A 109 -5.70 0.71 2.62
CA GLN A 109 -5.63 1.33 1.30
C GLN A 109 -4.79 0.49 0.34
N ILE A 110 -3.66 -0.04 0.79
CA ILE A 110 -2.83 -0.93 -0.02
C ILE A 110 -3.61 -2.21 -0.38
N TYR A 111 -4.38 -2.75 0.56
CA TYR A 111 -5.24 -3.89 0.30
C TYR A 111 -6.20 -3.61 -0.87
N TRP A 112 -6.88 -2.46 -0.85
CA TRP A 112 -7.80 -2.09 -1.93
C TRP A 112 -7.07 -1.89 -3.26
N ASP A 113 -5.91 -1.25 -3.22
CA ASP A 113 -5.12 -1.01 -4.43
C ASP A 113 -4.61 -2.33 -5.05
N VAL A 114 -4.10 -3.24 -4.23
CA VAL A 114 -3.67 -4.56 -4.71
C VAL A 114 -4.85 -5.37 -5.23
N SER A 115 -5.99 -5.31 -4.52
CA SER A 115 -7.21 -6.00 -4.96
C SER A 115 -7.67 -5.52 -6.33
N SER A 116 -7.52 -4.21 -6.62
CA SER A 116 -7.92 -3.64 -7.90
C SER A 116 -7.06 -4.12 -9.07
N ILE A 117 -5.80 -4.51 -8.82
CA ILE A 117 -4.91 -5.06 -9.86
C ILE A 117 -4.86 -6.59 -9.85
N LEU A 118 -5.61 -7.22 -8.96
CA LEU A 118 -5.57 -8.68 -8.82
C LEU A 118 -6.00 -9.39 -10.10
N ASP A 119 -7.02 -8.87 -10.78
CA ASP A 119 -7.47 -9.42 -12.07
C ASP A 119 -6.38 -9.34 -13.13
N GLU A 120 -5.62 -8.25 -13.15
CA GLU A 120 -4.46 -8.13 -14.03
C GLU A 120 -3.40 -9.18 -13.70
N ILE A 121 -3.10 -9.37 -12.42
CA ILE A 121 -2.18 -10.42 -11.96
C ILE A 121 -2.64 -11.79 -12.45
N LEU A 122 -3.93 -12.09 -12.32
CA LEU A 122 -4.50 -13.39 -12.69
C LEU A 122 -4.66 -13.55 -14.19
N SER A 123 -4.87 -12.47 -14.95
CA SER A 123 -5.16 -12.51 -16.38
C SER A 123 -3.92 -12.50 -17.27
N THR A 124 -2.73 -12.27 -16.73
CA THR A 124 -1.50 -12.19 -17.52
C THR A 124 -0.99 -13.53 -18.01
N GLY A 125 -1.63 -14.63 -17.64
CA GLY A 125 -1.19 -15.97 -18.00
C GLY A 125 0.03 -16.44 -17.23
N VAL A 126 0.48 -15.69 -16.24
CA VAL A 126 1.63 -16.01 -15.39
C VAL A 126 1.20 -16.54 -14.02
N VAL A 127 -0.03 -16.86 -13.92
CA VAL A 127 -0.62 -17.41 -12.71
C VAL A 127 -0.65 -18.93 -12.80
#